data_c02edcfc981e8eb319738a98decb6d75
#
_entry.id   c02edcfc981e8eb319738a98decb6d75
#
_cell.length_a   1.000
_cell.length_b   1.000
_cell.length_c   1.000
_cell.angle_alpha   90.00
_cell.angle_beta   90.00
_cell.angle_gamma   90.00
#
_symmetry.space_group_name_H-M   'P 1'
#
loop_
_entity.id
_entity.type
_entity.pdbx_description
1 polymer ?
#
loop_
_entity_poly.entity_id
_entity_poly.type
_entity_poly.pdbx_seq_one_letter_code
_entity_poly.pdbx_strand_id
1 'polypeptide(L)'
;MSVRVGFIGSAHSVARLAGAEAQLPGIALRSYPYSDPHDTAEQYRRALAENDAVCFSGTISHYHRERELDGDTPVLVGRFSDYTLVASLLAATAGGQPNVRPGDLAQRPLTIPEISIDMPNPEVAAAVARDTGIHLDPAQVTDYRWVYESRFSRPVDVDEIARFHADRAEQAGARLAITSVHAVYDRLHAAGQPVMFMIDSLQHDLDLIRTAQQRVSVQRLEGGLIAVVYLTTTAPADADSPATELRAHLAGELGRFATPVQHRLASWQRGGLDMFYTTRGELDTRLPALTAALRRAGPSERAASLGVGVGRHLYEAEDRALQALRRAIAQADTAAFLVDEASRVHALLGDPGAADSAEEARHTEPWLIELAASAGMQARSVTRLIAFLAGRDFAPFTAAEWAAASQTSPRATTPSTPPR
;
A
#
# COMPACT_ATOMS: atom_id res chain seq x y z
N MET A 1 -6.11 -20.97 -1.08
CA MET A 1 -5.23 -20.71 -2.25
C MET A 1 -3.87 -20.30 -1.72
N SER A 2 -2.77 -20.84 -2.28
CA SER A 2 -1.42 -20.40 -1.93
C SER A 2 -1.11 -19.04 -2.59
N VAL A 3 -0.27 -18.23 -1.92
CA VAL A 3 0.25 -16.98 -2.46
C VAL A 3 1.59 -17.31 -3.13
N ARG A 4 1.76 -16.87 -4.38
CA ARG A 4 3.02 -17.02 -5.12
C ARG A 4 3.93 -15.85 -4.78
N VAL A 5 5.11 -16.13 -4.26
CA VAL A 5 6.10 -15.10 -3.90
C VAL A 5 7.40 -15.35 -4.64
N GLY A 6 7.83 -14.36 -5.42
CA GLY A 6 9.14 -14.33 -6.06
C GLY A 6 10.19 -13.78 -5.11
N PHE A 7 11.31 -14.47 -4.93
CA PHE A 7 12.46 -14.00 -4.17
C PHE A 7 13.66 -13.77 -5.09
N ILE A 8 14.09 -12.53 -5.20
CA ILE A 8 15.22 -12.10 -6.03
C ILE A 8 16.43 -11.90 -5.14
N GLY A 9 17.49 -12.61 -5.40
CA GLY A 9 18.70 -12.53 -4.58
C GLY A 9 19.92 -13.08 -5.30
N SER A 10 21.11 -12.89 -4.72
CA SER A 10 22.31 -13.57 -5.18
C SER A 10 22.16 -15.09 -5.06
N ALA A 11 22.99 -15.84 -5.76
CA ALA A 11 23.02 -17.31 -5.66
C ALA A 11 23.14 -17.77 -4.20
N HIS A 12 23.91 -17.08 -3.36
CA HIS A 12 24.06 -17.38 -1.93
C HIS A 12 22.79 -17.13 -1.13
N SER A 13 22.10 -15.99 -1.38
CA SER A 13 20.84 -15.66 -0.69
C SER A 13 19.74 -16.67 -1.05
N VAL A 14 19.67 -17.07 -2.31
CA VAL A 14 18.73 -18.09 -2.79
C VAL A 14 19.04 -19.47 -2.19
N ALA A 15 20.33 -19.88 -2.17
CA ALA A 15 20.75 -21.16 -1.59
C ALA A 15 20.39 -21.28 -0.10
N ARG A 16 20.44 -20.17 0.66
CA ARG A 16 20.06 -20.15 2.07
C ARG A 16 18.56 -20.44 2.29
N LEU A 17 17.70 -20.11 1.34
CA LEU A 17 16.27 -20.43 1.38
C LEU A 17 15.93 -21.86 0.95
N ALA A 18 16.91 -22.58 0.37
CA ALA A 18 16.67 -23.95 -0.06
C ALA A 18 16.32 -24.85 1.13
N GLY A 19 15.16 -25.53 1.03
CA GLY A 19 14.63 -26.35 2.12
C GLY A 19 13.84 -25.61 3.18
N ALA A 20 13.68 -24.28 3.05
CA ALA A 20 12.90 -23.49 3.99
C ALA A 20 11.39 -23.45 3.67
N GLU A 21 10.95 -24.06 2.57
CA GLU A 21 9.54 -24.07 2.14
C GLU A 21 8.62 -24.69 3.19
N ALA A 22 9.09 -25.65 3.96
CA ALA A 22 8.33 -26.25 5.07
C ALA A 22 7.95 -25.24 6.16
N GLN A 23 8.68 -24.12 6.26
CA GLN A 23 8.44 -23.03 7.21
C GLN A 23 7.52 -21.94 6.63
N LEU A 24 7.07 -22.08 5.39
CA LEU A 24 6.27 -21.10 4.66
C LEU A 24 4.90 -21.68 4.24
N PRO A 25 4.04 -22.05 5.20
CA PRO A 25 2.74 -22.63 4.89
C PRO A 25 1.86 -21.66 4.08
N GLY A 26 1.26 -22.15 3.01
CA GLY A 26 0.39 -21.34 2.15
C GLY A 26 1.12 -20.39 1.20
N ILE A 27 2.45 -20.50 1.09
CA ILE A 27 3.28 -19.75 0.14
C ILE A 27 3.88 -20.70 -0.87
N ALA A 28 3.78 -20.36 -2.16
CA ALA A 28 4.55 -20.98 -3.24
C ALA A 28 5.73 -20.05 -3.55
N LEU A 29 6.89 -20.39 -2.97
CA LEU A 29 8.11 -19.62 -3.15
C LEU A 29 8.80 -19.99 -4.46
N ARG A 30 9.21 -18.97 -5.24
CA ARG A 30 10.04 -19.14 -6.42
C ARG A 30 11.25 -18.22 -6.34
N SER A 31 12.43 -18.75 -6.53
CA SER A 31 13.69 -18.02 -6.45
C SER A 31 14.16 -17.55 -7.83
N TYR A 32 14.69 -16.33 -7.88
CA TYR A 32 15.23 -15.67 -9.07
C TYR A 32 16.67 -15.24 -8.76
N PRO A 33 17.66 -16.14 -8.96
CA PRO A 33 19.05 -15.82 -8.67
C PRO A 33 19.64 -14.88 -9.71
N TYR A 34 20.56 -14.02 -9.27
CA TYR A 34 21.44 -13.22 -10.12
C TYR A 34 22.89 -13.43 -9.70
N SER A 35 23.82 -13.27 -10.64
CA SER A 35 25.26 -13.28 -10.40
C SER A 35 25.82 -11.86 -10.32
N ASP A 36 25.35 -10.97 -11.19
CA ASP A 36 25.67 -9.55 -11.16
C ASP A 36 24.40 -8.75 -10.77
N PRO A 37 24.52 -7.76 -9.87
CA PRO A 37 23.39 -6.91 -9.52
C PRO A 37 22.67 -6.27 -10.73
N HIS A 38 23.37 -6.01 -11.83
CA HIS A 38 22.79 -5.46 -13.06
C HIS A 38 21.80 -6.41 -13.76
N ASP A 39 21.91 -7.72 -13.52
CA ASP A 39 20.98 -8.72 -14.07
C ASP A 39 19.61 -8.70 -13.38
N THR A 40 19.49 -7.94 -12.30
CA THR A 40 18.28 -7.90 -11.47
C THR A 40 17.06 -7.39 -12.24
N ALA A 41 17.23 -6.49 -13.21
CA ALA A 41 16.13 -5.97 -14.01
C ALA A 41 15.39 -7.08 -14.76
N GLU A 42 16.10 -8.02 -15.37
CA GLU A 42 15.50 -9.16 -16.06
C GLU A 42 14.79 -10.10 -15.08
N GLN A 43 15.45 -10.44 -13.96
CA GLN A 43 14.85 -11.29 -12.92
C GLN A 43 13.58 -10.65 -12.34
N TYR A 44 13.58 -9.33 -12.17
CA TYR A 44 12.40 -8.60 -11.67
C TYR A 44 11.21 -8.68 -12.64
N ARG A 45 11.46 -8.47 -13.94
CA ARG A 45 10.42 -8.59 -14.97
C ARG A 45 9.79 -9.99 -14.97
N ARG A 46 10.60 -11.03 -14.87
CA ARG A 46 10.14 -12.41 -14.78
C ARG A 46 9.37 -12.67 -13.49
N ALA A 47 9.89 -12.22 -12.36
CA ALA A 47 9.24 -12.39 -11.05
C ALA A 47 7.87 -11.72 -10.99
N LEU A 48 7.72 -10.51 -11.54
CA LEU A 48 6.43 -9.81 -11.62
C LEU A 48 5.39 -10.57 -12.45
N ALA A 49 5.80 -11.16 -13.58
CA ALA A 49 4.89 -11.89 -14.44
C ALA A 49 4.38 -13.21 -13.83
N GLU A 50 5.14 -13.81 -12.91
CA GLU A 50 4.90 -15.16 -12.43
C GLU A 50 4.37 -15.21 -10.99
N ASN A 51 4.43 -14.11 -10.22
CA ASN A 51 4.14 -14.11 -8.79
C ASN A 51 3.12 -13.03 -8.39
N ASP A 52 2.53 -13.21 -7.22
CA ASP A 52 1.56 -12.30 -6.61
C ASP A 52 2.27 -11.21 -5.77
N ALA A 53 3.53 -11.45 -5.36
CA ALA A 53 4.40 -10.49 -4.70
C ALA A 53 5.87 -10.78 -5.03
N VAL A 54 6.73 -9.78 -4.90
CA VAL A 54 8.18 -9.91 -5.13
C VAL A 54 8.95 -9.42 -3.90
N CYS A 55 9.90 -10.23 -3.44
CA CYS A 55 10.84 -9.89 -2.38
C CYS A 55 12.25 -9.78 -2.95
N PHE A 56 12.97 -8.76 -2.58
CA PHE A 56 14.40 -8.61 -2.85
C PHE A 56 15.20 -8.95 -1.59
N SER A 57 16.25 -9.72 -1.73
CA SER A 57 17.14 -10.08 -0.61
C SER A 57 17.81 -8.85 0.03
N GLY A 58 17.96 -7.78 -0.70
CA GLY A 58 18.59 -6.56 -0.21
C GLY A 58 18.41 -5.35 -1.11
N THR A 59 18.90 -4.21 -0.64
CA THR A 59 18.70 -2.91 -1.26
C THR A 59 19.39 -2.79 -2.62
N ILE A 60 20.56 -3.42 -2.82
CA ILE A 60 21.31 -3.33 -4.08
C ILE A 60 20.51 -3.97 -5.22
N SER A 61 20.02 -5.20 -5.03
CA SER A 61 19.21 -5.86 -6.05
C SER A 61 17.91 -5.08 -6.34
N HIS A 62 17.25 -4.57 -5.31
CA HIS A 62 16.07 -3.73 -5.49
C HIS A 62 16.38 -2.44 -6.28
N TYR A 63 17.58 -1.92 -6.14
CA TYR A 63 18.01 -0.73 -6.86
C TYR A 63 18.08 -0.93 -8.36
N HIS A 64 18.66 -2.02 -8.82
CA HIS A 64 18.85 -2.30 -10.24
C HIS A 64 17.59 -2.81 -10.96
N ARG A 65 16.41 -2.83 -10.29
CA ARG A 65 15.15 -3.18 -10.93
C ARG A 65 14.68 -2.11 -11.92
N GLU A 66 13.88 -2.48 -12.88
CA GLU A 66 13.14 -1.54 -13.74
C GLU A 66 11.96 -0.95 -12.97
N ARG A 67 12.08 0.29 -12.52
CA ARG A 67 11.06 0.98 -11.71
C ARG A 67 9.77 1.28 -12.48
N GLU A 68 9.87 1.41 -13.79
CA GLU A 68 8.73 1.65 -14.68
C GLU A 68 7.74 0.48 -14.69
N LEU A 69 8.18 -0.70 -14.21
CA LEU A 69 7.34 -1.88 -14.04
C LEU A 69 6.66 -1.95 -12.67
N ASP A 70 7.00 -1.05 -11.74
CA ASP A 70 6.36 -0.99 -10.43
C ASP A 70 4.87 -0.66 -10.63
N GLY A 71 3.99 -1.59 -10.24
CA GLY A 71 2.54 -1.51 -10.29
C GLY A 71 1.92 -1.85 -8.94
N ASP A 72 0.75 -2.47 -8.96
CA ASP A 72 0.03 -2.85 -7.74
C ASP A 72 0.60 -4.09 -7.04
N THR A 73 1.52 -4.81 -7.68
CA THR A 73 2.17 -6.00 -7.09
C THR A 73 3.02 -5.58 -5.88
N PRO A 74 2.79 -6.15 -4.68
CA PRO A 74 3.60 -5.86 -3.51
C PRO A 74 5.07 -6.17 -3.73
N VAL A 75 5.92 -5.16 -3.55
CA VAL A 75 7.37 -5.30 -3.60
C VAL A 75 7.94 -5.03 -2.21
N LEU A 76 8.73 -5.97 -1.69
CA LEU A 76 9.35 -5.88 -0.39
C LEU A 76 10.88 -6.02 -0.53
N VAL A 77 11.61 -5.39 0.39
CA VAL A 77 13.07 -5.34 0.33
C VAL A 77 13.66 -5.73 1.67
N GLY A 78 14.55 -6.69 1.65
CA GLY A 78 15.38 -7.03 2.81
C GLY A 78 16.25 -5.86 3.22
N ARG A 79 16.37 -5.64 4.53
CA ARG A 79 17.13 -4.52 5.09
C ARG A 79 18.38 -5.02 5.77
N PHE A 80 19.47 -4.32 5.55
CA PHE A 80 20.66 -4.44 6.38
C PHE A 80 20.32 -4.01 7.81
N SER A 81 20.67 -4.84 8.80
CA SER A 81 20.31 -4.63 10.20
C SER A 81 21.51 -4.66 11.14
N ASP A 82 21.32 -4.15 12.34
CA ASP A 82 22.24 -4.29 13.48
C ASP A 82 22.59 -5.77 13.77
N TYR A 83 21.60 -6.67 13.69
CA TYR A 83 21.82 -8.11 13.81
C TYR A 83 22.87 -8.61 12.79
N THR A 84 22.72 -8.23 11.51
CA THR A 84 23.66 -8.62 10.44
C THR A 84 25.10 -8.21 10.76
N LEU A 85 25.28 -6.96 11.23
CA LEU A 85 26.59 -6.45 11.60
C LEU A 85 27.15 -7.16 12.85
N VAL A 86 26.38 -7.24 13.92
CA VAL A 86 26.82 -7.85 15.19
C VAL A 86 27.13 -9.34 15.01
N ALA A 87 26.27 -10.09 14.31
CA ALA A 87 26.49 -11.50 14.05
C ALA A 87 27.77 -11.75 13.23
N SER A 88 28.02 -10.87 12.22
CA SER A 88 29.22 -10.94 11.40
C SER A 88 30.50 -10.64 12.20
N LEU A 89 30.47 -9.60 13.03
CA LEU A 89 31.60 -9.25 13.91
C LEU A 89 31.87 -10.37 14.94
N LEU A 90 30.81 -10.93 15.53
CA LEU A 90 30.93 -12.03 16.48
C LEU A 90 31.56 -13.29 15.80
N ALA A 91 31.03 -13.67 14.64
CA ALA A 91 31.56 -14.81 13.91
C ALA A 91 33.05 -14.61 13.50
N ALA A 92 33.41 -13.41 13.07
CA ALA A 92 34.78 -13.05 12.71
C ALA A 92 35.74 -13.15 13.90
N THR A 93 35.34 -12.62 15.05
CA THR A 93 36.19 -12.55 16.27
C THR A 93 36.19 -13.85 17.08
N ALA A 94 35.10 -14.60 17.07
CA ALA A 94 34.99 -15.89 17.75
C ALA A 94 35.58 -17.10 16.97
N GLY A 95 36.07 -16.89 15.76
CA GLY A 95 36.59 -17.96 14.93
C GLY A 95 35.54 -18.81 14.21
N GLY A 96 34.29 -18.40 14.28
CA GLY A 96 33.15 -19.04 13.62
C GLY A 96 32.88 -18.50 12.20
N GLN A 97 33.89 -18.41 11.35
CA GLN A 97 33.81 -17.79 10.02
C GLN A 97 33.22 -18.76 8.97
N PRO A 98 31.91 -18.81 8.77
CA PRO A 98 31.31 -19.88 7.95
C PRO A 98 31.71 -19.85 6.48
N ASN A 99 32.12 -18.66 5.99
CA ASN A 99 32.44 -18.43 4.56
C ASN A 99 33.91 -18.21 4.29
N VAL A 100 34.82 -18.44 5.27
CA VAL A 100 36.25 -18.29 5.12
C VAL A 100 36.90 -19.70 5.01
N ARG A 101 37.80 -19.89 4.07
CA ARG A 101 38.48 -21.19 3.92
C ARG A 101 39.37 -21.48 5.13
N PRO A 102 39.40 -22.73 5.61
CA PRO A 102 40.37 -23.13 6.61
C PRO A 102 41.80 -22.83 6.12
N GLY A 103 42.54 -22.03 6.88
CA GLY A 103 43.93 -21.65 6.56
C GLY A 103 44.09 -20.22 6.00
N ASP A 104 43.02 -19.56 5.55
CA ASP A 104 43.09 -18.16 5.07
C ASP A 104 43.43 -17.15 6.18
N LEU A 105 43.18 -17.52 7.45
CA LEU A 105 43.50 -16.71 8.61
C LEU A 105 44.56 -17.39 9.47
N ALA A 106 45.47 -16.58 10.00
CA ALA A 106 46.46 -17.06 10.97
C ALA A 106 45.75 -17.63 12.22
N GLN A 107 46.38 -18.55 12.92
CA GLN A 107 45.80 -19.34 14.02
C GLN A 107 45.40 -18.54 15.30
N ARG A 108 45.43 -17.18 15.30
CA ARG A 108 45.02 -16.37 16.43
C ARG A 108 43.67 -15.71 16.19
N PRO A 109 42.87 -15.49 17.23
CA PRO A 109 41.62 -14.73 17.12
C PRO A 109 41.82 -13.36 16.45
N LEU A 110 40.84 -12.92 15.67
CA LEU A 110 40.81 -11.60 15.09
C LEU A 110 40.31 -10.59 16.15
N THR A 111 40.85 -9.39 16.06
CA THR A 111 40.29 -8.24 16.79
C THR A 111 39.56 -7.31 15.83
N ILE A 112 38.63 -6.51 16.34
CA ILE A 112 37.83 -5.59 15.51
C ILE A 112 38.74 -4.67 14.65
N PRO A 113 39.83 -4.09 15.15
CA PRO A 113 40.75 -3.28 14.33
C PRO A 113 41.39 -3.99 13.15
N GLU A 114 41.36 -5.32 13.09
CA GLU A 114 41.91 -6.11 11.98
C GLU A 114 40.88 -6.47 10.91
N ILE A 115 39.71 -5.84 10.96
CA ILE A 115 38.60 -6.15 10.05
C ILE A 115 38.28 -4.87 9.25
N SER A 116 38.16 -5.00 7.93
CA SER A 116 37.59 -3.97 7.07
C SER A 116 36.18 -4.34 6.66
N ILE A 117 35.27 -3.37 6.59
CA ILE A 117 33.83 -3.61 6.43
C ILE A 117 33.26 -2.66 5.37
N ASP A 118 32.47 -3.19 4.47
CA ASP A 118 31.57 -2.42 3.63
C ASP A 118 30.10 -2.58 4.08
N MET A 119 29.30 -1.51 4.02
CA MET A 119 27.89 -1.58 4.41
C MET A 119 27.04 -0.55 3.67
N PRO A 120 25.73 -0.83 3.45
CA PRO A 120 24.86 0.13 2.77
C PRO A 120 24.48 1.33 3.64
N ASN A 121 24.51 1.19 4.98
CA ASN A 121 24.10 2.23 5.90
C ASN A 121 25.00 2.30 7.14
N PRO A 122 25.84 3.34 7.25
CA PRO A 122 26.73 3.53 8.40
C PRO A 122 25.99 3.86 9.71
N GLU A 123 24.71 4.26 9.67
CA GLU A 123 23.92 4.49 10.88
C GLU A 123 23.74 3.21 11.69
N VAL A 124 23.78 2.05 11.03
CA VAL A 124 23.76 0.74 11.70
C VAL A 124 24.98 0.57 12.59
N ALA A 125 26.18 0.98 12.14
CA ALA A 125 27.38 0.95 12.96
C ALA A 125 27.25 1.85 14.19
N ALA A 126 26.64 3.02 14.05
CA ALA A 126 26.38 3.93 15.16
C ALA A 126 25.34 3.36 16.15
N ALA A 127 24.33 2.65 15.67
CA ALA A 127 23.34 1.95 16.53
C ALA A 127 24.03 0.83 17.32
N VAL A 128 24.80 -0.02 16.65
CA VAL A 128 25.56 -1.10 17.28
C VAL A 128 26.52 -0.54 18.35
N ALA A 129 27.22 0.57 18.07
CA ALA A 129 28.11 1.19 19.05
C ALA A 129 27.38 1.65 20.30
N ARG A 130 26.20 2.24 20.17
CA ARG A 130 25.37 2.64 21.33
C ARG A 130 24.89 1.46 22.17
N ASP A 131 24.49 0.39 21.52
CA ASP A 131 23.80 -0.71 22.20
C ASP A 131 24.79 -1.73 22.79
N THR A 132 25.97 -1.89 22.17
CA THR A 132 26.96 -2.90 22.55
C THR A 132 28.28 -2.34 23.08
N GLY A 133 28.55 -1.07 22.87
CA GLY A 133 29.86 -0.45 23.11
C GLY A 133 30.93 -0.83 22.08
N ILE A 134 30.58 -1.55 21.00
CA ILE A 134 31.51 -1.92 19.92
C ILE A 134 31.62 -0.75 18.95
N HIS A 135 32.78 -0.12 18.93
CA HIS A 135 33.09 0.98 18.02
C HIS A 135 33.93 0.51 16.84
N LEU A 136 33.48 0.86 15.63
CA LEU A 136 34.24 0.68 14.41
C LEU A 136 34.97 1.98 14.08
N ASP A 137 36.27 1.89 13.77
CA ASP A 137 37.00 3.03 13.25
C ASP A 137 36.43 3.42 11.86
N PRO A 138 36.04 4.67 11.63
CA PRO A 138 35.57 5.12 10.32
C PRO A 138 36.54 4.79 9.17
N ALA A 139 37.85 4.71 9.43
CA ALA A 139 38.84 4.32 8.42
C ALA A 139 38.72 2.85 7.99
N GLN A 140 38.06 2.00 8.78
CA GLN A 140 37.86 0.57 8.48
C GLN A 140 36.54 0.30 7.76
N VAL A 141 35.70 1.33 7.60
CA VAL A 141 34.37 1.20 7.06
C VAL A 141 34.25 2.00 5.78
N THR A 142 33.72 1.38 4.73
CA THR A 142 33.21 2.09 3.56
C THR A 142 31.72 1.90 3.45
N ASP A 143 31.01 2.92 2.98
CA ASP A 143 29.56 2.86 2.84
C ASP A 143 29.11 3.20 1.41
N TYR A 144 27.93 2.78 1.08
CA TYR A 144 27.26 3.09 -0.17
C TYR A 144 25.81 3.52 0.11
N ARG A 145 25.62 4.44 1.09
CA ARG A 145 24.31 4.92 1.58
C ARG A 145 23.43 5.53 0.50
N TRP A 146 24.04 5.97 -0.61
CA TRP A 146 23.29 6.50 -1.75
C TRP A 146 22.31 5.49 -2.37
N VAL A 147 22.41 4.20 -2.08
CA VAL A 147 21.42 3.18 -2.51
C VAL A 147 20.05 3.37 -1.86
N TYR A 148 19.95 4.16 -0.78
CA TYR A 148 18.69 4.52 -0.14
C TYR A 148 18.14 5.88 -0.62
N GLU A 149 18.93 6.65 -1.36
CA GLU A 149 18.49 7.94 -1.87
C GLU A 149 17.49 7.74 -3.02
N SER A 150 16.44 8.58 -3.07
CA SER A 150 15.40 8.51 -4.09
C SER A 150 15.90 8.86 -5.50
N ARG A 151 17.06 9.52 -5.59
CA ARG A 151 17.74 9.88 -6.84
C ARG A 151 19.14 9.29 -6.84
N PHE A 152 19.25 8.14 -7.44
CA PHE A 152 20.55 7.47 -7.58
C PHE A 152 21.50 8.25 -8.45
N SER A 153 22.56 8.71 -7.87
CA SER A 153 23.58 9.48 -8.56
C SER A 153 24.67 8.62 -9.19
N ARG A 154 24.87 7.39 -8.69
CA ARG A 154 25.89 6.45 -9.19
C ARG A 154 25.55 4.99 -8.89
N PRO A 155 25.98 4.02 -9.72
CA PRO A 155 25.86 2.59 -9.41
C PRO A 155 26.75 2.20 -8.23
N VAL A 156 26.51 1.01 -7.65
CA VAL A 156 27.45 0.41 -6.69
C VAL A 156 28.65 -0.09 -7.48
N ASP A 157 29.81 0.48 -7.21
CA ASP A 157 31.06 0.10 -7.87
C ASP A 157 31.75 -1.02 -7.08
N VAL A 158 31.61 -2.24 -7.58
CA VAL A 158 32.23 -3.44 -7.00
C VAL A 158 33.75 -3.32 -6.92
N ASP A 159 34.36 -2.67 -7.92
CA ASP A 159 35.80 -2.49 -7.99
C ASP A 159 36.33 -1.47 -6.98
N GLU A 160 35.55 -0.41 -6.71
CA GLU A 160 35.85 0.58 -5.69
C GLU A 160 35.83 -0.08 -4.31
N ILE A 161 34.81 -0.87 -3.99
CA ILE A 161 34.67 -1.56 -2.71
C ILE A 161 35.78 -2.62 -2.53
N ALA A 162 36.04 -3.44 -3.56
CA ALA A 162 37.08 -4.42 -3.48
C ALA A 162 38.47 -3.80 -3.27
N ARG A 163 38.74 -2.68 -3.94
CA ARG A 163 39.99 -1.91 -3.79
C ARG A 163 40.11 -1.33 -2.38
N PHE A 164 39.04 -0.79 -1.79
CA PHE A 164 39.06 -0.35 -0.40
C PHE A 164 39.53 -1.48 0.54
N HIS A 165 39.01 -2.70 0.42
CA HIS A 165 39.40 -3.81 1.26
C HIS A 165 40.89 -4.23 1.03
N ALA A 166 41.34 -4.23 -0.21
CA ALA A 166 42.73 -4.49 -0.54
C ALA A 166 43.69 -3.46 0.08
N ASP A 167 43.37 -2.16 -0.06
CA ASP A 167 44.15 -1.08 0.53
C ASP A 167 44.19 -1.16 2.08
N ARG A 168 43.08 -1.57 2.72
CA ARG A 168 43.08 -1.79 4.18
C ARG A 168 43.93 -2.97 4.59
N ALA A 169 44.00 -4.04 3.80
CA ALA A 169 44.90 -5.18 4.08
C ALA A 169 46.35 -4.76 3.96
N GLU A 170 46.73 -4.00 2.94
CA GLU A 170 48.12 -3.58 2.69
C GLU A 170 48.61 -2.48 3.64
N GLN A 171 47.77 -1.43 3.86
CA GLN A 171 48.20 -0.20 4.54
C GLN A 171 47.88 -0.18 6.03
N ALA A 172 46.82 -0.84 6.46
CA ALA A 172 46.32 -0.82 7.84
C ALA A 172 46.35 -2.19 8.53
N GLY A 173 46.88 -3.24 7.86
CA GLY A 173 47.02 -4.57 8.44
C GLY A 173 45.66 -5.27 8.69
N ALA A 174 44.59 -4.90 7.96
CA ALA A 174 43.33 -5.64 8.00
C ALA A 174 43.57 -7.06 7.53
N ARG A 175 43.15 -8.06 8.33
CA ARG A 175 43.36 -9.48 8.08
C ARG A 175 42.11 -10.16 7.53
N LEU A 176 40.95 -9.51 7.63
CA LEU A 176 39.69 -10.01 7.12
C LEU A 176 38.87 -8.86 6.55
N ALA A 177 38.36 -9.05 5.35
CA ALA A 177 37.30 -8.22 4.77
C ALA A 177 35.92 -8.82 5.12
N ILE A 178 34.99 -8.01 5.60
CA ILE A 178 33.59 -8.37 5.75
C ILE A 178 32.82 -7.56 4.73
N THR A 179 32.19 -8.23 3.78
CA THR A 179 31.43 -7.56 2.71
C THR A 179 29.95 -7.93 2.73
N SER A 180 29.12 -6.95 2.44
CA SER A 180 27.67 -7.14 2.22
C SER A 180 27.32 -7.35 0.74
N VAL A 181 28.29 -7.28 -0.17
CA VAL A 181 28.12 -7.39 -1.62
C VAL A 181 28.74 -8.69 -2.13
N HIS A 182 27.93 -9.63 -2.63
CA HIS A 182 28.42 -10.93 -3.10
C HIS A 182 29.46 -10.82 -4.22
N ALA A 183 29.26 -9.89 -5.16
CA ALA A 183 30.26 -9.68 -6.22
C ALA A 183 31.61 -9.19 -5.70
N VAL A 184 31.65 -8.43 -4.60
CA VAL A 184 32.89 -8.07 -3.90
C VAL A 184 33.49 -9.28 -3.22
N TYR A 185 32.69 -10.12 -2.55
CA TYR A 185 33.13 -11.37 -1.98
C TYR A 185 33.82 -12.26 -3.02
N ASP A 186 33.16 -12.52 -4.15
CA ASP A 186 33.68 -13.38 -5.21
C ASP A 186 34.99 -12.83 -5.76
N ARG A 187 35.11 -11.51 -5.91
CA ARG A 187 36.31 -10.86 -6.41
C ARG A 187 37.50 -10.96 -5.45
N LEU A 188 37.29 -10.64 -4.17
CA LEU A 188 38.33 -10.74 -3.14
C LEU A 188 38.76 -12.19 -2.93
N HIS A 189 37.82 -13.11 -2.92
CA HIS A 189 38.06 -14.53 -2.80
C HIS A 189 38.88 -15.09 -3.99
N ALA A 190 38.56 -14.66 -5.22
CA ALA A 190 39.33 -15.04 -6.41
C ALA A 190 40.77 -14.46 -6.38
N ALA A 191 40.95 -13.29 -5.74
CA ALA A 191 42.25 -12.67 -5.52
C ALA A 191 43.06 -13.34 -4.37
N GLY A 192 42.50 -14.33 -3.67
CA GLY A 192 43.13 -15.01 -2.54
C GLY A 192 43.14 -14.17 -1.24
N GLN A 193 42.36 -13.13 -1.14
CA GLN A 193 42.22 -12.32 0.07
C GLN A 193 41.25 -12.97 1.05
N PRO A 194 41.57 -13.01 2.36
CA PRO A 194 40.61 -13.45 3.37
C PRO A 194 39.38 -12.56 3.38
N VAL A 195 38.25 -13.13 3.05
CA VAL A 195 36.96 -12.41 2.96
C VAL A 195 35.85 -13.27 3.52
N MET A 196 34.93 -12.61 4.24
CA MET A 196 33.73 -13.21 4.75
C MET A 196 32.53 -12.42 4.21
N PHE A 197 31.53 -13.16 3.74
CA PHE A 197 30.22 -12.51 3.46
C PHE A 197 29.46 -12.27 4.76
N MET A 198 28.79 -11.13 4.88
CA MET A 198 27.99 -10.81 6.05
C MET A 198 26.94 -11.89 6.34
N ILE A 199 26.72 -12.12 7.62
CA ILE A 199 25.77 -13.14 8.10
C ILE A 199 24.37 -12.55 8.11
N ASP A 200 23.59 -12.87 7.09
CA ASP A 200 22.17 -12.55 7.07
C ASP A 200 21.36 -13.61 7.83
N SER A 201 20.26 -13.16 8.42
CA SER A 201 19.35 -14.04 9.12
C SER A 201 18.37 -14.70 8.15
N LEU A 202 18.34 -16.03 8.12
CA LEU A 202 17.29 -16.79 7.43
C LEU A 202 15.89 -16.36 7.94
N GLN A 203 15.78 -16.09 9.25
CA GLN A 203 14.50 -15.66 9.84
C GLN A 203 14.03 -14.32 9.27
N HIS A 204 14.94 -13.38 9.01
CA HIS A 204 14.57 -12.12 8.35
C HIS A 204 14.02 -12.34 6.94
N ASP A 205 14.62 -13.23 6.16
CA ASP A 205 14.12 -13.57 4.82
C ASP A 205 12.73 -14.22 4.90
N LEU A 206 12.55 -15.15 5.85
CA LEU A 206 11.24 -15.79 6.08
C LEU A 206 10.16 -14.79 6.50
N ASP A 207 10.50 -13.86 7.37
CA ASP A 207 9.56 -12.83 7.83
C ASP A 207 9.22 -11.82 6.73
N LEU A 208 10.19 -11.49 5.87
CA LEU A 208 9.96 -10.70 4.67
C LEU A 208 8.95 -11.38 3.73
N ILE A 209 9.15 -12.68 3.47
CA ILE A 209 8.27 -13.48 2.61
C ILE A 209 6.87 -13.63 3.23
N ARG A 210 6.76 -13.84 4.55
CA ARG A 210 5.46 -13.85 5.26
C ARG A 210 4.75 -12.51 5.20
N THR A 211 5.50 -11.41 5.31
CA THR A 211 4.95 -10.05 5.16
C THR A 211 4.41 -9.83 3.75
N ALA A 212 5.09 -10.35 2.72
CA ALA A 212 4.59 -10.31 1.34
C ALA A 212 3.26 -11.07 1.20
N GLN A 213 3.15 -12.29 1.78
CA GLN A 213 1.90 -13.04 1.83
C GLN A 213 0.77 -12.25 2.49
N GLN A 214 1.05 -11.62 3.63
CA GLN A 214 0.06 -10.81 4.34
C GLN A 214 -0.44 -9.65 3.49
N ARG A 215 0.46 -8.92 2.80
CA ARG A 215 0.08 -7.81 1.90
C ARG A 215 -0.81 -8.28 0.75
N VAL A 216 -0.45 -9.38 0.10
CA VAL A 216 -1.29 -9.97 -0.97
C VAL A 216 -2.65 -10.39 -0.42
N SER A 217 -2.69 -10.97 0.79
CA SER A 217 -3.95 -11.39 1.42
C SER A 217 -4.85 -10.20 1.71
N VAL A 218 -4.29 -9.09 2.22
CA VAL A 218 -5.02 -7.84 2.44
C VAL A 218 -5.56 -7.29 1.12
N GLN A 219 -4.72 -7.18 0.08
CA GLN A 219 -5.16 -6.71 -1.24
C GLN A 219 -6.28 -7.58 -1.84
N ARG A 220 -6.19 -8.91 -1.69
CA ARG A 220 -7.26 -9.82 -2.14
C ARG A 220 -8.56 -9.62 -1.37
N LEU A 221 -8.48 -9.36 -0.07
CA LEU A 221 -9.65 -9.05 0.75
C LEU A 221 -10.26 -7.70 0.36
N GLU A 222 -9.44 -6.69 0.16
CA GLU A 222 -9.88 -5.37 -0.32
C GLU A 222 -10.47 -5.46 -1.73
N GLY A 223 -9.83 -6.18 -2.64
CA GLY A 223 -10.35 -6.42 -3.99
C GLY A 223 -11.66 -7.23 -4.02
N GLY A 224 -11.94 -8.01 -2.98
CA GLY A 224 -13.19 -8.76 -2.80
C GLY A 224 -14.33 -7.95 -2.18
N LEU A 225 -14.12 -6.72 -1.76
CA LEU A 225 -15.20 -5.84 -1.28
C LEU A 225 -16.25 -5.63 -2.38
N ILE A 226 -17.51 -5.47 -1.95
CA ILE A 226 -18.62 -5.21 -2.87
C ILE A 226 -18.57 -3.73 -3.29
N ALA A 227 -18.71 -3.50 -4.58
CA ALA A 227 -18.90 -2.18 -5.16
C ALA A 227 -20.29 -2.08 -5.77
N VAL A 228 -21.02 -1.01 -5.42
CA VAL A 228 -22.30 -0.65 -6.01
C VAL A 228 -22.10 0.62 -6.83
N VAL A 229 -22.68 0.65 -8.02
CA VAL A 229 -22.65 1.79 -8.92
C VAL A 229 -24.07 2.22 -9.23
N TYR A 230 -24.41 3.45 -8.95
CA TYR A 230 -25.64 4.10 -9.40
C TYR A 230 -25.36 5.05 -10.54
N LEU A 231 -26.19 4.97 -11.57
CA LEU A 231 -26.15 5.85 -12.73
C LEU A 231 -27.53 6.46 -12.98
N THR A 232 -27.58 7.78 -13.11
CA THR A 232 -28.78 8.53 -13.50
C THR A 232 -28.46 9.68 -14.44
N THR A 233 -29.46 10.27 -15.06
CA THR A 233 -29.36 11.50 -15.85
C THR A 233 -30.35 12.53 -15.35
N THR A 234 -30.01 13.79 -15.45
CA THR A 234 -30.87 14.92 -14.98
C THR A 234 -31.97 15.27 -15.97
N ALA A 235 -31.89 14.82 -17.23
CA ALA A 235 -32.89 15.08 -18.24
C ALA A 235 -34.12 14.18 -18.08
N PRO A 236 -35.34 14.65 -18.47
CA PRO A 236 -36.52 13.81 -18.58
C PRO A 236 -36.26 12.62 -19.50
N ALA A 237 -36.94 11.50 -19.24
CA ALA A 237 -36.81 10.26 -19.99
C ALA A 237 -37.51 10.34 -21.39
N ASP A 238 -37.19 11.32 -22.21
CA ASP A 238 -37.57 11.29 -23.62
C ASP A 238 -36.67 10.29 -24.34
N ALA A 239 -37.28 9.36 -25.09
CA ALA A 239 -36.60 8.22 -25.70
C ALA A 239 -35.44 8.63 -26.63
N ASP A 240 -35.51 9.83 -27.23
CA ASP A 240 -34.56 10.35 -28.23
C ASP A 240 -33.65 11.47 -27.66
N SER A 241 -33.57 11.63 -26.35
CA SER A 241 -32.73 12.68 -25.77
C SER A 241 -31.25 12.27 -25.74
N PRO A 242 -30.31 13.19 -25.98
CA PRO A 242 -28.86 12.92 -25.86
C PRO A 242 -28.45 12.36 -24.48
N ALA A 243 -29.20 12.70 -23.44
CA ALA A 243 -28.97 12.18 -22.09
C ALA A 243 -29.35 10.69 -21.96
N THR A 244 -30.41 10.26 -22.66
CA THR A 244 -30.81 8.85 -22.71
C THR A 244 -29.78 8.00 -23.48
N GLU A 245 -29.25 8.51 -24.59
CA GLU A 245 -28.16 7.85 -25.33
C GLU A 245 -26.90 7.71 -24.48
N LEU A 246 -26.50 8.79 -23.80
CA LEU A 246 -25.35 8.76 -22.89
C LEU A 246 -25.54 7.73 -21.75
N ARG A 247 -26.72 7.73 -21.14
CA ARG A 247 -27.04 6.75 -20.08
C ARG A 247 -26.96 5.31 -20.62
N ALA A 248 -27.54 5.04 -21.78
CA ALA A 248 -27.50 3.72 -22.41
C ALA A 248 -26.08 3.30 -22.72
N HIS A 249 -25.24 4.21 -23.20
CA HIS A 249 -23.82 3.96 -23.46
C HIS A 249 -23.07 3.62 -22.16
N LEU A 250 -23.21 4.44 -21.10
CA LEU A 250 -22.55 4.20 -19.81
C LEU A 250 -23.08 2.92 -19.13
N ALA A 251 -24.37 2.63 -19.21
CA ALA A 251 -24.95 1.39 -18.72
C ALA A 251 -24.39 0.18 -19.48
N GLY A 252 -24.17 0.31 -20.78
CA GLY A 252 -23.52 -0.73 -21.60
C GLY A 252 -22.06 -0.96 -21.19
N GLU A 253 -21.31 0.09 -20.93
CA GLU A 253 -19.93 -0.02 -20.41
C GLU A 253 -19.89 -0.68 -19.02
N LEU A 254 -20.76 -0.27 -18.11
CA LEU A 254 -20.90 -0.88 -16.78
C LEU A 254 -21.32 -2.36 -16.89
N GLY A 255 -22.28 -2.70 -17.75
CA GLY A 255 -22.77 -4.07 -17.93
C GLY A 255 -21.73 -5.06 -18.46
N ARG A 256 -20.57 -4.61 -18.93
CA ARG A 256 -19.46 -5.49 -19.35
C ARG A 256 -18.70 -6.11 -18.17
N PHE A 257 -18.74 -5.49 -17.01
CA PHE A 257 -17.99 -5.96 -15.83
C PHE A 257 -18.79 -5.95 -14.53
N ALA A 258 -19.96 -5.35 -14.52
CA ALA A 258 -20.85 -5.28 -13.37
C ALA A 258 -22.21 -5.88 -13.69
N THR A 259 -22.84 -6.51 -12.71
CA THR A 259 -24.16 -7.13 -12.88
C THR A 259 -25.24 -6.08 -12.69
N PRO A 260 -26.11 -5.84 -13.68
CA PRO A 260 -27.24 -4.92 -13.52
C PRO A 260 -28.29 -5.49 -12.56
N VAL A 261 -28.85 -4.64 -11.72
CA VAL A 261 -29.93 -5.00 -10.79
C VAL A 261 -31.18 -4.20 -11.13
N GLN A 262 -32.30 -4.88 -11.23
CA GLN A 262 -33.60 -4.21 -11.33
C GLN A 262 -33.97 -3.67 -9.95
N HIS A 263 -33.65 -2.41 -9.71
CA HIS A 263 -33.98 -1.74 -8.45
C HIS A 263 -35.25 -0.90 -8.64
N ARG A 264 -36.30 -1.21 -7.87
CA ARG A 264 -37.52 -0.38 -7.79
C ARG A 264 -37.38 0.60 -6.63
N LEU A 265 -36.57 1.64 -6.78
CA LEU A 265 -36.68 2.81 -5.91
C LEU A 265 -37.87 3.64 -6.41
N ALA A 266 -39.03 3.44 -5.81
CA ALA A 266 -40.29 4.08 -6.20
C ALA A 266 -40.27 5.63 -6.08
N SER A 267 -39.24 6.22 -5.50
CA SER A 267 -39.12 7.65 -5.22
C SER A 267 -38.30 8.44 -6.26
N TRP A 268 -37.62 7.79 -7.23
CA TRP A 268 -36.84 8.50 -8.25
C TRP A 268 -37.69 8.81 -9.47
N GLN A 269 -38.40 9.97 -9.42
CA GLN A 269 -39.37 10.37 -10.44
C GLN A 269 -38.77 11.05 -11.68
N ARG A 270 -37.43 11.21 -11.78
CA ARG A 270 -36.78 11.89 -12.92
C ARG A 270 -35.65 11.05 -13.48
N GLY A 271 -35.77 10.70 -14.75
CA GLY A 271 -34.65 10.19 -15.56
C GLY A 271 -34.32 8.68 -15.45
N GLY A 272 -34.91 7.96 -14.51
CA GLY A 272 -34.55 6.54 -14.23
C GLY A 272 -33.23 6.40 -13.49
N LEU A 273 -33.09 5.32 -12.73
CA LEU A 273 -31.89 4.98 -11.97
C LEU A 273 -31.46 3.56 -12.33
N ASP A 274 -30.24 3.43 -12.81
CA ASP A 274 -29.63 2.12 -13.04
C ASP A 274 -28.72 1.79 -11.88
N MET A 275 -28.79 0.56 -11.39
CA MET A 275 -27.93 0.02 -10.34
C MET A 275 -27.14 -1.16 -10.89
N PHE A 276 -25.86 -1.19 -10.57
CA PHE A 276 -24.94 -2.28 -10.88
C PHE A 276 -24.18 -2.66 -9.62
N TYR A 277 -23.81 -3.93 -9.50
CA TYR A 277 -22.87 -4.39 -8.49
C TYR A 277 -21.73 -5.18 -9.11
N THR A 278 -20.55 -5.05 -8.49
CA THR A 278 -19.33 -5.75 -8.88
C THR A 278 -18.44 -5.91 -7.65
N THR A 279 -17.19 -6.30 -7.83
CA THR A 279 -16.17 -6.27 -6.77
C THR A 279 -15.33 -5.00 -6.88
N ARG A 280 -14.70 -4.59 -5.78
CA ARG A 280 -13.76 -3.47 -5.75
C ARG A 280 -12.62 -3.65 -6.76
N GLY A 281 -12.01 -4.84 -6.82
CA GLY A 281 -10.89 -5.10 -7.73
C GLY A 281 -11.27 -4.99 -9.20
N GLU A 282 -12.48 -5.46 -9.59
CA GLU A 282 -12.96 -5.31 -10.96
C GLU A 282 -13.28 -3.84 -11.28
N LEU A 283 -13.88 -3.12 -10.33
CA LEU A 283 -14.15 -1.71 -10.46
C LEU A 283 -12.86 -0.90 -10.67
N ASP A 284 -11.84 -1.08 -9.82
CA ASP A 284 -10.57 -0.35 -9.88
C ASP A 284 -9.87 -0.54 -11.22
N THR A 285 -9.91 -1.76 -11.78
CA THR A 285 -9.38 -2.07 -13.11
C THR A 285 -10.08 -1.29 -14.21
N ARG A 286 -11.39 -1.05 -14.10
CA ARG A 286 -12.23 -0.43 -15.15
C ARG A 286 -12.50 1.06 -14.93
N LEU A 287 -12.26 1.57 -13.73
CA LEU A 287 -12.55 2.94 -13.34
C LEU A 287 -11.90 3.99 -14.26
N PRO A 288 -10.64 3.84 -14.71
CA PRO A 288 -10.03 4.79 -15.66
C PRO A 288 -10.79 4.90 -16.98
N ALA A 289 -11.23 3.76 -17.54
CA ALA A 289 -11.98 3.72 -18.79
C ALA A 289 -13.38 4.34 -18.64
N LEU A 290 -14.07 4.04 -17.53
CA LEU A 290 -15.36 4.62 -17.19
C LEU A 290 -15.28 6.13 -17.00
N THR A 291 -14.26 6.62 -16.29
CA THR A 291 -14.03 8.05 -16.10
C THR A 291 -13.72 8.76 -17.41
N ALA A 292 -12.97 8.13 -18.32
CA ALA A 292 -12.71 8.66 -19.65
C ALA A 292 -13.98 8.73 -20.50
N ALA A 293 -14.89 7.76 -20.38
CA ALA A 293 -16.19 7.78 -21.05
C ALA A 293 -17.08 8.93 -20.55
N LEU A 294 -17.12 9.14 -19.22
CA LEU A 294 -17.83 10.26 -18.59
C LEU A 294 -17.30 11.62 -19.07
N ARG A 295 -15.98 11.81 -19.15
CA ARG A 295 -15.36 13.07 -19.62
C ARG A 295 -15.70 13.38 -21.07
N ARG A 296 -15.87 12.38 -21.92
CA ARG A 296 -16.24 12.55 -23.34
C ARG A 296 -17.68 12.98 -23.53
N ALA A 297 -18.52 12.86 -22.51
CA ALA A 297 -19.94 13.16 -22.60
C ALA A 297 -20.27 14.64 -22.81
N GLY A 298 -19.32 15.57 -22.58
CA GLY A 298 -19.47 17.03 -22.82
C GLY A 298 -20.40 17.75 -21.84
N PRO A 299 -20.54 19.08 -21.96
CA PRO A 299 -21.24 19.91 -20.97
C PRO A 299 -22.77 19.86 -21.06
N SER A 300 -23.39 20.20 -19.99
CA SER A 300 -24.74 20.57 -19.51
C SER A 300 -26.00 19.98 -20.16
N GLU A 301 -26.12 19.75 -21.46
CA GLU A 301 -27.31 19.13 -22.05
C GLU A 301 -27.39 17.61 -21.84
N ARG A 302 -26.30 17.00 -21.35
CA ARG A 302 -26.10 15.54 -21.21
C ARG A 302 -25.62 15.16 -19.82
N ALA A 303 -25.99 15.91 -18.79
CA ALA A 303 -25.50 15.65 -17.44
C ALA A 303 -25.86 14.24 -16.97
N ALA A 304 -24.85 13.42 -16.74
CA ALA A 304 -24.96 12.12 -16.10
C ALA A 304 -24.37 12.20 -14.68
N SER A 305 -25.02 11.58 -13.73
CA SER A 305 -24.55 11.50 -12.35
C SER A 305 -24.26 10.05 -12.01
N LEU A 306 -23.05 9.79 -11.55
CA LEU A 306 -22.57 8.47 -11.17
C LEU A 306 -22.14 8.48 -9.70
N GLY A 307 -22.71 7.56 -8.92
CA GLY A 307 -22.32 7.34 -7.53
C GLY A 307 -21.78 5.93 -7.34
N VAL A 308 -20.59 5.82 -6.79
CA VAL A 308 -19.93 4.55 -6.48
C VAL A 308 -19.77 4.41 -4.97
N GLY A 309 -20.16 3.26 -4.43
CA GLY A 309 -19.95 2.93 -3.03
C GLY A 309 -19.27 1.58 -2.87
N VAL A 310 -18.29 1.52 -1.97
CA VAL A 310 -17.57 0.28 -1.64
C VAL A 310 -17.86 -0.11 -0.21
N GLY A 311 -18.16 -1.39 0.02
CA GLY A 311 -18.48 -1.89 1.35
C GLY A 311 -18.22 -3.38 1.51
N ARG A 312 -18.24 -3.85 2.77
CA ARG A 312 -18.04 -5.27 3.11
C ARG A 312 -19.26 -6.12 2.74
N HIS A 313 -20.42 -5.51 2.68
CA HIS A 313 -21.66 -6.13 2.28
C HIS A 313 -22.53 -5.16 1.44
N LEU A 314 -23.51 -5.69 0.76
CA LEU A 314 -24.30 -4.96 -0.24
C LEU A 314 -24.94 -3.69 0.31
N TYR A 315 -25.55 -3.74 1.49
CA TYR A 315 -26.24 -2.56 2.10
C TYR A 315 -25.29 -1.41 2.39
N GLU A 316 -24.08 -1.72 2.87
CA GLU A 316 -23.06 -0.72 3.15
C GLU A 316 -22.55 -0.07 1.86
N ALA A 317 -22.30 -0.87 0.83
CA ALA A 317 -21.90 -0.39 -0.47
C ALA A 317 -23.00 0.44 -1.15
N GLU A 318 -24.25 0.02 -1.00
CA GLU A 318 -25.42 0.73 -1.53
C GLU A 318 -25.63 2.09 -0.87
N ASP A 319 -25.58 2.18 0.46
CA ASP A 319 -25.68 3.43 1.19
C ASP A 319 -24.60 4.43 0.77
N ARG A 320 -23.35 3.97 0.67
CA ARG A 320 -22.23 4.78 0.18
C ARG A 320 -22.40 5.21 -1.28
N ALA A 321 -22.90 4.33 -2.14
CA ALA A 321 -23.16 4.65 -3.53
C ALA A 321 -24.26 5.74 -3.66
N LEU A 322 -25.32 5.67 -2.84
CA LEU A 322 -26.35 6.71 -2.77
C LEU A 322 -25.79 8.03 -2.25
N GLN A 323 -24.92 7.99 -1.26
CA GLN A 323 -24.21 9.18 -0.76
C GLN A 323 -23.37 9.83 -1.87
N ALA A 324 -22.60 9.03 -2.60
CA ALA A 324 -21.80 9.48 -3.74
C ALA A 324 -22.67 10.04 -4.87
N LEU A 325 -23.77 9.37 -5.19
CA LEU A 325 -24.73 9.81 -6.22
C LEU A 325 -25.37 11.15 -5.89
N ARG A 326 -25.78 11.37 -4.63
CA ARG A 326 -26.34 12.66 -4.18
C ARG A 326 -25.37 13.81 -4.42
N ARG A 327 -24.07 13.58 -4.18
CA ARG A 327 -23.04 14.58 -4.48
C ARG A 327 -22.89 14.83 -5.98
N ALA A 328 -22.94 13.78 -6.79
CA ALA A 328 -22.91 13.92 -8.24
C ALA A 328 -24.10 14.72 -8.78
N ILE A 329 -25.30 14.44 -8.29
CA ILE A 329 -26.54 15.16 -8.71
C ILE A 329 -26.52 16.63 -8.29
N ALA A 330 -25.83 16.98 -7.21
CA ALA A 330 -25.69 18.35 -6.76
C ALA A 330 -24.81 19.20 -7.68
N GLN A 331 -24.04 18.58 -8.59
CA GLN A 331 -23.27 19.27 -9.62
C GLN A 331 -24.17 19.69 -10.79
N ALA A 332 -23.82 20.79 -11.45
CA ALA A 332 -24.54 21.28 -12.63
C ALA A 332 -24.23 20.43 -13.89
N ASP A 333 -23.03 19.85 -13.94
CA ASP A 333 -22.51 19.10 -15.07
C ASP A 333 -22.42 17.59 -14.76
N THR A 334 -21.97 16.81 -15.74
CA THR A 334 -21.66 15.39 -15.54
C THR A 334 -20.63 15.22 -14.42
N ALA A 335 -20.99 14.47 -13.39
CA ALA A 335 -20.18 14.27 -12.21
C ALA A 335 -20.18 12.81 -11.74
N ALA A 336 -19.11 12.40 -11.11
CA ALA A 336 -18.94 11.07 -10.56
C ALA A 336 -18.16 11.13 -9.25
N PHE A 337 -18.68 10.47 -8.22
CA PHE A 337 -18.05 10.36 -6.92
C PHE A 337 -17.98 8.90 -6.47
N LEU A 338 -16.98 8.60 -5.66
CA LEU A 338 -16.82 7.31 -4.98
C LEU A 338 -16.73 7.55 -3.47
N VAL A 339 -17.45 6.75 -2.70
CA VAL A 339 -17.28 6.64 -1.24
C VAL A 339 -16.66 5.28 -0.94
N ASP A 340 -15.45 5.29 -0.38
CA ASP A 340 -14.70 4.08 -0.09
C ASP A 340 -15.13 3.38 1.21
N GLU A 341 -14.51 2.25 1.53
CA GLU A 341 -14.79 1.45 2.72
C GLU A 341 -14.49 2.17 4.04
N ALA A 342 -13.65 3.21 4.00
CA ALA A 342 -13.37 4.09 5.13
C ALA A 342 -14.29 5.32 5.17
N SER A 343 -15.36 5.34 4.33
CA SER A 343 -16.31 6.46 4.18
C SER A 343 -15.67 7.76 3.68
N ARG A 344 -14.49 7.68 3.04
CA ARG A 344 -13.83 8.82 2.41
C ARG A 344 -14.42 9.04 1.01
N VAL A 345 -14.60 10.30 0.67
CA VAL A 345 -15.17 10.72 -0.61
C VAL A 345 -14.06 11.05 -1.60
N HIS A 346 -14.15 10.45 -2.77
CA HIS A 346 -13.22 10.68 -3.87
C HIS A 346 -14.00 11.23 -5.07
N ALA A 347 -13.61 12.41 -5.56
CA ALA A 347 -14.14 12.93 -6.81
C ALA A 347 -13.48 12.20 -7.98
N LEU A 348 -14.24 11.43 -8.73
CA LEU A 348 -13.81 10.79 -9.98
C LEU A 348 -13.91 11.76 -11.15
N LEU A 349 -14.95 12.57 -11.14
CA LEU A 349 -15.21 13.67 -12.06
C LEU A 349 -16.09 14.70 -11.36
N GLY A 350 -15.73 15.99 -11.43
CA GLY A 350 -16.45 17.09 -10.77
C GLY A 350 -15.62 17.78 -9.69
N ASP A 351 -16.21 18.78 -9.04
CA ASP A 351 -15.54 19.55 -7.98
C ASP A 351 -15.80 18.91 -6.60
N PRO A 352 -14.78 18.44 -5.89
CA PRO A 352 -14.94 17.89 -4.54
C PRO A 352 -15.45 18.91 -3.51
N GLY A 353 -15.18 20.21 -3.70
CA GLY A 353 -15.56 21.27 -2.74
C GLY A 353 -16.99 21.79 -2.91
N ALA A 354 -17.60 21.62 -4.07
CA ALA A 354 -18.95 22.14 -4.32
C ALA A 354 -20.06 21.36 -3.57
N ALA A 355 -19.76 20.17 -3.08
CA ALA A 355 -20.73 19.29 -2.44
C ALA A 355 -20.94 19.56 -0.94
N ASP A 356 -19.92 20.07 -0.24
CA ASP A 356 -20.00 20.26 1.22
C ASP A 356 -20.99 21.35 1.63
N SER A 357 -21.16 22.37 0.79
CA SER A 357 -22.12 23.47 1.05
C SER A 357 -23.59 23.10 0.76
N ALA A 358 -23.83 22.07 -0.08
CA ALA A 358 -25.19 21.64 -0.43
C ALA A 358 -25.72 20.51 0.48
N GLU A 359 -24.85 19.79 1.18
CA GLU A 359 -25.19 18.64 2.02
C GLU A 359 -25.83 19.06 3.35
N GLU A 360 -25.49 20.22 3.90
CA GLU A 360 -26.13 20.75 5.10
C GLU A 360 -27.63 21.07 4.93
N ALA A 361 -28.12 21.23 3.69
CA ALA A 361 -29.48 21.69 3.41
C ALA A 361 -30.49 20.60 3.05
N ARG A 362 -30.09 19.32 2.81
CA ARG A 362 -30.96 18.35 2.12
C ARG A 362 -31.17 16.99 2.77
N HIS A 363 -30.78 16.79 4.03
CA HIS A 363 -31.08 15.52 4.71
C HIS A 363 -32.54 15.45 5.14
N THR A 364 -33.38 14.88 4.28
CA THR A 364 -34.76 14.48 4.64
C THR A 364 -35.05 13.10 4.08
N GLU A 365 -34.47 12.08 4.72
CA GLU A 365 -34.95 10.70 4.59
C GLU A 365 -36.39 10.63 5.10
N PRO A 366 -37.35 9.96 4.43
CA PRO A 366 -38.76 9.90 4.87
C PRO A 366 -38.89 9.43 6.33
N TRP A 367 -38.12 8.45 6.76
CA TRP A 367 -38.13 7.96 8.13
C TRP A 367 -37.59 8.98 9.15
N LEU A 368 -36.64 9.85 8.75
CA LEU A 368 -36.13 10.94 9.59
C LEU A 368 -37.22 12.05 9.77
N ILE A 369 -38.00 12.28 8.73
CA ILE A 369 -39.13 13.24 8.82
C ILE A 369 -40.17 12.69 9.77
N GLU A 370 -40.54 11.42 9.68
CA GLU A 370 -41.48 10.76 10.59
C GLU A 370 -40.95 10.73 12.03
N LEU A 371 -39.68 10.38 12.22
CA LEU A 371 -39.05 10.40 13.54
C LEU A 371 -38.99 11.80 14.11
N ALA A 372 -38.64 12.79 13.31
CA ALA A 372 -38.63 14.20 13.71
C ALA A 372 -40.04 14.70 14.10
N ALA A 373 -41.05 14.35 13.31
CA ALA A 373 -42.43 14.69 13.60
C ALA A 373 -42.93 14.02 14.90
N SER A 374 -42.62 12.74 15.09
CA SER A 374 -42.98 12.01 16.32
C SER A 374 -42.26 12.54 17.56
N ALA A 375 -41.05 13.06 17.41
CA ALA A 375 -40.25 13.65 18.48
C ALA A 375 -40.51 15.17 18.68
N GLY A 376 -41.36 15.81 17.86
CA GLY A 376 -41.56 17.25 17.89
C GLY A 376 -40.32 18.07 17.53
N MET A 377 -39.40 17.48 16.74
CA MET A 377 -38.11 18.06 16.35
C MET A 377 -38.08 18.36 14.84
N GLN A 378 -37.18 19.26 14.44
CA GLN A 378 -36.91 19.45 13.01
C GLN A 378 -36.02 18.31 12.51
N ALA A 379 -36.25 17.80 11.30
CA ALA A 379 -35.48 16.68 10.71
C ALA A 379 -33.96 16.90 10.74
N ARG A 380 -33.51 18.12 10.44
CA ARG A 380 -32.08 18.50 10.54
C ARG A 380 -31.49 18.35 11.95
N SER A 381 -32.29 18.55 12.99
CA SER A 381 -31.88 18.42 14.40
C SER A 381 -31.75 16.94 14.78
N VAL A 382 -32.63 16.08 14.25
CA VAL A 382 -32.56 14.62 14.43
C VAL A 382 -31.34 14.05 13.73
N THR A 383 -31.05 14.48 12.49
CA THR A 383 -29.84 14.06 11.76
C THR A 383 -28.55 14.42 12.52
N ARG A 384 -28.46 15.66 13.02
CA ARG A 384 -27.32 16.10 13.83
C ARG A 384 -27.19 15.30 15.13
N LEU A 385 -28.30 14.97 15.76
CA LEU A 385 -28.32 14.18 16.99
C LEU A 385 -27.82 12.76 16.72
N ILE A 386 -28.25 12.13 15.65
CA ILE A 386 -27.77 10.79 15.25
C ILE A 386 -26.29 10.81 14.96
N ALA A 387 -25.78 11.79 14.20
CA ALA A 387 -24.36 11.94 13.91
C ALA A 387 -23.53 12.16 15.19
N PHE A 388 -24.03 12.98 16.11
CA PHE A 388 -23.40 13.19 17.42
C PHE A 388 -23.35 11.92 18.26
N LEU A 389 -24.44 11.14 18.29
CA LEU A 389 -24.51 9.85 19.00
C LEU A 389 -23.59 8.79 18.38
N ALA A 390 -23.55 8.71 17.06
CA ALA A 390 -22.67 7.78 16.34
C ALA A 390 -21.19 8.07 16.62
N GLY A 391 -20.79 9.34 16.72
CA GLY A 391 -19.43 9.74 17.09
C GLY A 391 -19.04 9.41 18.53
N ARG A 392 -19.98 8.96 19.37
CA ARG A 392 -19.81 8.58 20.80
C ARG A 392 -20.23 7.15 21.10
N ASP A 393 -20.32 6.29 20.11
CA ASP A 393 -20.81 4.91 20.25
C ASP A 393 -22.15 4.82 21.02
N PHE A 394 -23.04 5.78 20.79
CA PHE A 394 -24.33 5.91 21.48
C PHE A 394 -24.26 6.02 23.01
N ALA A 395 -23.13 6.49 23.54
CA ALA A 395 -23.00 6.73 24.96
C ALA A 395 -23.97 7.84 25.46
N PRO A 396 -24.47 7.75 26.73
CA PRO A 396 -25.31 8.81 27.30
C PRO A 396 -24.63 10.17 27.27
N PHE A 397 -25.44 11.21 27.06
CA PHE A 397 -24.97 12.60 26.97
C PHE A 397 -25.89 13.58 27.71
N THR A 398 -25.37 14.75 28.02
CA THR A 398 -26.12 15.83 28.65
C THR A 398 -26.63 16.81 27.59
N ALA A 399 -27.70 17.57 27.94
CA ALA A 399 -28.21 18.64 27.07
C ALA A 399 -27.15 19.72 26.80
N ALA A 400 -26.21 19.94 27.73
CA ALA A 400 -25.12 20.91 27.54
C ALA A 400 -24.08 20.42 26.52
N GLU A 401 -23.72 19.15 26.53
CA GLU A 401 -22.83 18.55 25.54
C GLU A 401 -23.42 18.57 24.13
N TRP A 402 -24.72 18.27 24.02
CA TRP A 402 -25.43 18.39 22.76
C TRP A 402 -25.51 19.84 22.26
N ALA A 403 -25.84 20.80 23.12
CA ALA A 403 -25.90 22.20 22.76
C ALA A 403 -24.55 22.73 22.27
N ALA A 404 -23.47 22.34 22.93
CA ALA A 404 -22.11 22.70 22.51
C ALA A 404 -21.76 22.12 21.12
N ALA A 405 -22.08 20.85 20.87
CA ALA A 405 -21.79 20.17 19.60
C ALA A 405 -22.67 20.68 18.45
N SER A 406 -23.92 21.06 18.73
CA SER A 406 -24.88 21.51 17.72
C SER A 406 -24.88 23.03 17.48
N GLN A 407 -24.04 23.79 18.21
CA GLN A 407 -24.02 25.27 18.22
C GLN A 407 -25.40 25.89 18.50
N THR A 408 -26.22 25.20 19.28
CA THR A 408 -27.55 25.66 19.66
C THR A 408 -27.60 26.05 21.14
N SER A 409 -28.51 26.96 21.51
CA SER A 409 -28.71 27.31 22.92
C SER A 409 -29.33 26.12 23.69
N PRO A 410 -28.91 25.81 24.92
CA PRO A 410 -29.46 24.71 25.71
C PRO A 410 -30.98 24.76 25.93
N ARG A 411 -31.58 25.95 25.84
CA ARG A 411 -33.04 26.16 25.98
C ARG A 411 -33.86 25.69 24.77
N ALA A 412 -33.26 25.51 23.61
CA ALA A 412 -33.94 25.06 22.39
C ALA A 412 -34.13 23.53 22.33
N THR A 413 -33.57 22.78 23.30
CA THR A 413 -33.58 21.31 23.32
C THR A 413 -34.56 20.69 24.31
N THR A 414 -35.30 21.48 25.10
CA THR A 414 -36.33 20.96 26.01
C THR A 414 -37.61 20.67 25.22
N PRO A 415 -38.16 19.43 25.24
CA PRO A 415 -39.48 19.16 24.64
C PRO A 415 -40.54 19.93 25.40
N SER A 416 -41.43 20.65 24.67
CA SER A 416 -42.63 21.22 25.26
C SER A 416 -43.51 20.09 25.81
N THR A 417 -43.75 20.10 27.12
CA THR A 417 -44.70 19.18 27.75
C THR A 417 -46.08 19.42 27.13
N PRO A 418 -46.79 18.38 26.65
CA PRO A 418 -48.14 18.57 26.15
C PRO A 418 -49.07 19.08 27.27
N PRO A 419 -50.00 19.94 26.97
CA PRO A 419 -50.99 20.39 27.94
C PRO A 419 -51.86 19.20 28.39
N ARG A 420 -52.17 19.17 29.70
CA ARG A 420 -53.03 18.15 30.34
C ARG A 420 -54.45 18.21 29.79
#